data_4746dcbd6860e730d4d7623faee36003
#
_entry.id   4746dcbd6860e730d4d7623faee36003
#
_cell.length_a   1.000
_cell.length_b   1.000
_cell.length_c   1.000
_cell.angle_alpha   90.00
_cell.angle_beta   90.00
_cell.angle_gamma   90.00
#
_symmetry.space_group_name_H-M   'P 1'
#
loop_
_entity.id
_entity.type
_entity.pdbx_description
1 polymer ?
#
loop_
_entity_poly.entity_id
_entity_poly.type
_entity_poly.pdbx_seq_one_letter_code
_entity_poly.pdbx_strand_id
1 'polypeptide(L)'
;MAKIYKAKLITDTKIKTGKVRLSYPHLFEKYEKSGKYQCVLLIDKKDKDTLGVMKKAIEAAKEQGKNEKWNGKIPGNYAGPLHDGDDSDKEGYEGCWYLSAKNGQRRPQIIDLDKDDILDEEEVYAGCYIRASLRFFPYNQSGNGVGCVLENIQKLADGDPLGGGSSSAADDFDDDGEDDGEDDDLMD
;
A
#
# COMPACT_ATOMS: atom_id res chain seq x y z
N MET A 1 -24.76 -10.04 -4.52
CA MET A 1 -24.00 -10.12 -3.27
C MET A 1 -22.56 -9.72 -3.51
N ALA A 2 -22.02 -8.91 -2.62
CA ALA A 2 -20.62 -8.54 -2.71
C ALA A 2 -19.72 -9.77 -2.49
N LYS A 3 -18.75 -9.96 -3.38
CA LYS A 3 -17.81 -11.05 -3.27
C LYS A 3 -16.84 -10.78 -2.11
N ILE A 4 -16.65 -11.75 -1.25
CA ILE A 4 -15.71 -11.66 -0.13
C ILE A 4 -14.40 -12.30 -0.55
N TYR A 5 -13.31 -11.54 -0.42
CA TYR A 5 -11.97 -12.01 -0.73
C TYR A 5 -11.24 -12.34 0.56
N LYS A 6 -11.06 -13.64 0.83
CA LYS A 6 -10.42 -14.08 2.05
C LYS A 6 -8.90 -14.08 1.91
N ALA A 7 -8.22 -13.64 2.95
CA ALA A 7 -6.78 -13.76 3.02
C ALA A 7 -6.38 -15.23 3.18
N LYS A 8 -5.19 -15.57 2.69
CA LYS A 8 -4.72 -16.95 2.73
C LYS A 8 -3.20 -16.98 2.93
N LEU A 9 -2.76 -17.88 3.78
CA LEU A 9 -1.35 -18.21 3.92
C LEU A 9 -0.99 -19.16 2.77
N ILE A 10 -0.04 -18.77 1.93
CA ILE A 10 0.40 -19.56 0.77
C ILE A 10 1.59 -20.42 1.15
N THR A 11 2.60 -19.81 1.80
CA THR A 11 3.69 -20.52 2.47
C THR A 11 3.81 -19.93 3.87
N ASP A 12 4.78 -20.35 4.64
CA ASP A 12 4.99 -19.83 6.00
C ASP A 12 5.15 -18.31 6.01
N THR A 13 5.74 -17.74 4.98
CA THR A 13 6.03 -16.31 4.89
C THR A 13 5.34 -15.60 3.74
N LYS A 14 4.66 -16.32 2.85
CA LYS A 14 3.95 -15.72 1.71
C LYS A 14 2.46 -15.80 1.92
N ILE A 15 1.79 -14.67 1.70
CA ILE A 15 0.33 -14.56 1.88
C ILE A 15 -0.32 -13.96 0.65
N LYS A 16 -1.62 -14.12 0.60
CA LYS A 16 -2.53 -13.38 -0.26
C LYS A 16 -3.48 -12.63 0.66
N THR A 17 -3.60 -11.31 0.47
CA THR A 17 -4.48 -10.51 1.31
C THR A 17 -5.95 -10.67 0.89
N GLY A 18 -6.86 -10.28 1.77
CA GLY A 18 -8.22 -9.95 1.36
C GLY A 18 -8.23 -8.60 0.65
N LYS A 19 -9.38 -7.96 0.62
CA LYS A 19 -9.54 -6.64 0.00
C LYS A 19 -8.86 -5.59 0.88
N VAL A 20 -7.88 -4.89 0.33
CA VAL A 20 -7.15 -3.82 1.00
C VAL A 20 -7.16 -2.58 0.10
N ARG A 21 -6.83 -1.42 0.67
CA ARG A 21 -6.82 -0.18 -0.09
C ARG A 21 -5.39 0.22 -0.43
N LEU A 22 -5.19 0.71 -1.66
CA LEU A 22 -3.88 1.08 -2.18
C LEU A 22 -3.57 2.54 -1.83
N SER A 23 -2.32 2.80 -1.44
CA SER A 23 -1.81 4.15 -1.19
C SER A 23 -0.40 4.29 -1.75
N TYR A 24 -0.04 5.48 -2.18
CA TYR A 24 1.29 5.80 -2.71
C TYR A 24 1.83 4.77 -3.70
N PRO A 25 1.11 4.47 -4.81
CA PRO A 25 1.56 3.45 -5.76
C PRO A 25 2.72 3.94 -6.62
N HIS A 26 3.75 3.10 -6.75
CA HIS A 26 4.86 3.23 -7.69
C HIS A 26 5.04 1.86 -8.32
N LEU A 27 4.07 1.44 -9.14
CA LEU A 27 3.92 0.07 -9.60
C LEU A 27 4.31 -0.13 -11.05
N PHE A 28 4.22 0.92 -11.86
CA PHE A 28 4.57 0.86 -13.28
C PHE A 28 5.98 1.35 -13.53
N GLU A 29 6.47 2.25 -12.68
CA GLU A 29 7.84 2.75 -12.69
C GLU A 29 8.38 2.72 -11.27
N LYS A 30 9.69 2.52 -11.14
CA LYS A 30 10.34 2.53 -9.83
C LYS A 30 10.25 3.91 -9.19
N TYR A 31 10.03 3.93 -7.88
CA TYR A 31 10.07 5.16 -7.12
C TYR A 31 11.50 5.71 -7.09
N GLU A 32 11.67 6.94 -7.52
CA GLU A 32 12.99 7.57 -7.67
C GLU A 32 13.82 7.52 -6.39
N LYS A 33 13.18 7.80 -5.26
CA LYS A 33 13.89 7.87 -3.96
C LYS A 33 14.37 6.52 -3.45
N SER A 34 13.67 5.44 -3.77
CA SER A 34 14.03 4.10 -3.30
C SER A 34 14.67 3.23 -4.37
N GLY A 35 14.47 3.55 -5.64
CA GLY A 35 14.88 2.71 -6.76
C GLY A 35 14.10 1.41 -6.85
N LYS A 36 12.92 1.33 -6.25
CA LYS A 36 12.11 0.11 -6.18
C LYS A 36 10.67 0.37 -6.60
N TYR A 37 10.01 -0.67 -7.12
CA TYR A 37 8.56 -0.69 -7.23
C TYR A 37 7.99 -0.83 -5.82
N GLN A 38 7.00 -0.04 -5.47
CA GLN A 38 6.48 -0.05 -4.11
C GLN A 38 5.09 0.52 -4.01
N CYS A 39 4.44 0.22 -2.92
CA CYS A 39 3.16 0.82 -2.54
C CYS A 39 2.98 0.71 -1.04
N VAL A 40 1.98 1.41 -0.53
CA VAL A 40 1.49 1.24 0.83
C VAL A 40 0.14 0.57 0.76
N LEU A 41 -0.09 -0.40 1.64
CA LEU A 41 -1.37 -1.10 1.76
C LEU A 41 -2.03 -0.68 3.06
N LEU A 42 -3.32 -0.32 2.96
CA LEU A 42 -4.14 0.04 4.10
C LEU A 42 -5.07 -1.12 4.41
N ILE A 43 -4.94 -1.69 5.60
CA ILE A 43 -5.75 -2.82 6.07
C ILE A 43 -6.68 -2.32 7.16
N ASP A 44 -7.98 -2.41 6.93
CA ASP A 44 -8.98 -2.02 7.93
C ASP A 44 -8.73 -2.79 9.24
N LYS A 45 -8.72 -2.09 10.37
CA LYS A 45 -8.52 -2.72 11.67
C LYS A 45 -9.60 -3.76 12.00
N LYS A 46 -10.74 -3.69 11.33
CA LYS A 46 -11.83 -4.68 11.45
C LYS A 46 -11.59 -5.92 10.61
N ASP A 47 -10.66 -5.88 9.66
CA ASP A 47 -10.31 -7.03 8.81
C ASP A 47 -9.39 -7.98 9.57
N LYS A 48 -9.99 -8.74 10.49
CA LYS A 48 -9.26 -9.69 11.33
C LYS A 48 -8.69 -10.85 10.52
N ASP A 49 -9.32 -11.17 9.41
CA ASP A 49 -8.88 -12.24 8.52
C ASP A 49 -7.52 -11.92 7.89
N THR A 50 -7.41 -10.78 7.20
CA THR A 50 -6.13 -10.35 6.60
C THR A 50 -5.07 -10.13 7.67
N LEU A 51 -5.42 -9.46 8.75
CA LEU A 51 -4.46 -9.18 9.83
C LEU A 51 -3.97 -10.46 10.51
N GLY A 52 -4.84 -11.44 10.70
CA GLY A 52 -4.47 -12.72 11.30
C GLY A 52 -3.49 -13.51 10.45
N VAL A 53 -3.75 -13.58 9.15
CA VAL A 53 -2.87 -14.25 8.19
C VAL A 53 -1.52 -13.51 8.10
N MET A 54 -1.56 -12.20 8.06
CA MET A 54 -0.36 -11.36 7.98
C MET A 54 0.52 -11.53 9.22
N LYS A 55 -0.08 -11.53 10.41
CA LYS A 55 0.67 -11.74 11.66
C LYS A 55 1.35 -13.09 11.72
N LYS A 56 0.69 -14.15 11.22
CA LYS A 56 1.30 -15.47 11.15
C LYS A 56 2.54 -15.50 10.28
N ALA A 57 2.47 -14.88 9.11
CA ALA A 57 3.60 -14.79 8.19
C ALA A 57 4.74 -13.95 8.76
N ILE A 58 4.43 -12.87 9.45
CA ILE A 58 5.42 -12.02 10.12
C ILE A 58 6.11 -12.79 11.23
N GLU A 59 5.37 -13.55 12.05
CA GLU A 59 5.96 -14.37 13.11
C GLU A 59 6.87 -15.45 12.53
N ALA A 60 6.49 -16.09 11.42
CA ALA A 60 7.35 -17.06 10.73
C ALA A 60 8.64 -16.41 10.25
N ALA A 61 8.56 -15.19 9.69
CA ALA A 61 9.75 -14.45 9.26
C ALA A 61 10.64 -14.08 10.46
N LYS A 62 10.05 -13.74 11.61
CA LYS A 62 10.81 -13.47 12.85
C LYS A 62 11.56 -14.72 13.31
N GLU A 63 10.93 -15.86 13.30
CA GLU A 63 11.58 -17.13 13.68
C GLU A 63 12.73 -17.45 12.72
N GLN A 64 12.53 -17.22 11.44
CA GLN A 64 13.59 -17.37 10.44
C GLN A 64 14.74 -16.41 10.75
N GLY A 65 14.43 -15.18 11.11
CA GLY A 65 15.42 -14.17 11.47
C GLY A 65 16.25 -14.55 12.68
N LYS A 66 15.61 -15.11 13.71
CA LYS A 66 16.33 -15.62 14.88
C LYS A 66 17.39 -16.63 14.48
N ASN A 67 17.05 -17.54 13.59
CA ASN A 67 17.93 -18.64 13.20
C ASN A 67 19.01 -18.21 12.22
N GLU A 68 18.74 -17.24 11.35
CA GLU A 68 19.59 -16.90 10.21
C GLU A 68 20.25 -15.52 10.26
N LYS A 69 19.65 -14.57 10.98
CA LYS A 69 20.06 -13.14 10.93
C LYS A 69 20.44 -12.53 12.26
N TRP A 70 19.87 -13.02 13.37
CA TRP A 70 19.94 -12.32 14.66
C TRP A 70 20.52 -13.16 15.80
N ASN A 71 21.29 -14.18 15.49
CA ASN A 71 22.01 -15.00 16.49
C ASN A 71 21.08 -15.61 17.58
N GLY A 72 19.89 -16.04 17.18
CA GLY A 72 18.97 -16.76 18.07
C GLY A 72 18.07 -15.87 18.93
N LYS A 73 18.12 -14.56 18.74
CA LYS A 73 17.32 -13.63 19.56
C LYS A 73 16.65 -12.57 18.68
N ILE A 74 15.50 -12.06 19.14
CA ILE A 74 14.89 -10.88 18.53
C ILE A 74 15.69 -9.65 18.99
N PRO A 75 16.23 -8.83 18.07
CA PRO A 75 16.99 -7.63 18.46
C PRO A 75 16.12 -6.63 19.22
N GLY A 76 16.71 -5.91 20.15
CA GLY A 76 16.02 -4.87 20.92
C GLY A 76 15.49 -3.73 20.03
N ASN A 77 16.13 -3.48 18.90
CA ASN A 77 15.73 -2.47 17.93
C ASN A 77 14.92 -3.05 16.76
N TYR A 78 14.28 -4.20 16.96
CA TYR A 78 13.45 -4.84 15.94
C TYR A 78 12.36 -3.90 15.43
N ALA A 79 12.25 -3.78 14.10
CA ALA A 79 11.22 -3.00 13.43
C ALA A 79 10.26 -3.93 12.70
N GLY A 80 9.00 -3.91 13.09
CA GLY A 80 7.95 -4.66 12.41
C GLY A 80 7.44 -3.91 11.18
N PRO A 81 6.84 -4.62 10.21
CA PRO A 81 6.36 -4.00 8.97
C PRO A 81 5.00 -3.31 9.12
N LEU A 82 4.21 -3.66 10.13
CA LEU A 82 2.87 -3.07 10.36
C LEU A 82 2.95 -1.83 11.24
N HIS A 83 2.28 -0.78 10.80
CA HIS A 83 2.22 0.50 11.51
C HIS A 83 0.75 0.90 11.72
N ASP A 84 0.49 1.59 12.83
CA ASP A 84 -0.86 2.05 13.15
C ASP A 84 -1.17 3.33 12.36
N GLY A 85 -2.21 3.25 11.53
CA GLY A 85 -2.64 4.38 10.71
C GLY A 85 -3.25 5.52 11.51
N ASP A 86 -3.71 5.26 12.72
CA ASP A 86 -4.21 6.33 13.60
C ASP A 86 -3.10 7.26 14.10
N ASP A 87 -1.85 6.79 14.04
CA ASP A 87 -0.69 7.62 14.36
C ASP A 87 -0.20 8.43 13.16
N SER A 88 -0.81 8.25 12.00
CA SER A 88 -0.47 8.95 10.77
C SER A 88 -1.47 10.08 10.53
N ASP A 89 -0.99 11.21 9.98
CA ASP A 89 -1.84 12.32 9.55
C ASP A 89 -2.25 12.22 8.07
N LYS A 90 -1.90 11.13 7.40
CA LYS A 90 -2.23 10.94 5.99
C LYS A 90 -3.68 10.57 5.80
N GLU A 91 -4.27 11.10 4.74
CA GLU A 91 -5.65 10.82 4.39
C GLU A 91 -5.90 9.33 4.13
N GLY A 92 -6.97 8.81 4.73
CA GLY A 92 -7.38 7.42 4.54
C GLY A 92 -6.69 6.41 5.45
N TYR A 93 -5.72 6.84 6.25
CA TYR A 93 -4.99 5.93 7.13
C TYR A 93 -5.69 5.68 8.46
N GLU A 94 -6.59 6.57 8.85
CA GLU A 94 -7.37 6.44 10.08
C GLU A 94 -8.19 5.15 10.07
N GLY A 95 -8.18 4.43 11.18
CA GLY A 95 -8.89 3.16 11.31
C GLY A 95 -8.24 1.99 10.60
N CYS A 96 -7.02 2.16 10.10
CA CYS A 96 -6.29 1.14 9.36
C CYS A 96 -4.92 0.86 9.99
N TRP A 97 -4.43 -0.35 9.76
CA TRP A 97 -3.00 -0.63 9.80
C TRP A 97 -2.42 -0.40 8.41
N TYR A 98 -1.17 0.01 8.33
CA TYR A 98 -0.52 0.16 7.03
C TYR A 98 0.85 -0.50 7.01
N LEU A 99 1.26 -0.90 5.80
CA LEU A 99 2.60 -1.42 5.57
C LEU A 99 3.07 -1.03 4.18
N SER A 100 4.38 -0.90 4.04
CA SER A 100 5.02 -0.68 2.74
C SER A 100 5.47 -2.02 2.18
N ALA A 101 5.13 -2.27 0.92
CA ALA A 101 5.57 -3.46 0.19
C ALA A 101 6.40 -3.00 -1.00
N LYS A 102 7.56 -3.61 -1.20
CA LYS A 102 8.54 -3.18 -2.21
C LYS A 102 9.08 -4.35 -3.00
N ASN A 103 9.50 -4.08 -4.23
CA ASN A 103 10.24 -5.04 -5.04
C ASN A 103 11.28 -4.29 -5.86
N GLY A 104 12.55 -4.54 -5.56
CA GLY A 104 13.66 -3.87 -6.26
C GLY A 104 14.12 -4.59 -7.52
N GLN A 105 13.64 -5.79 -7.78
CA GLN A 105 14.10 -6.63 -8.86
C GLN A 105 13.10 -6.80 -9.97
N ARG A 106 11.81 -6.90 -9.64
CA ARG A 106 10.78 -7.24 -10.60
C ARG A 106 9.57 -6.32 -10.43
N ARG A 107 9.06 -5.81 -11.54
CA ARG A 107 7.79 -5.09 -11.56
C ARG A 107 6.67 -6.06 -11.17
N PRO A 108 5.80 -5.71 -10.22
CA PRO A 108 4.67 -6.57 -9.90
C PRO A 108 3.73 -6.69 -11.09
N GLN A 109 3.22 -7.88 -11.32
CA GLN A 109 2.16 -8.07 -12.31
C GLN A 109 0.85 -7.58 -11.68
N ILE A 110 0.09 -6.82 -12.45
CA ILE A 110 -1.18 -6.26 -12.02
C ILE A 110 -2.27 -6.76 -12.95
N ILE A 111 -3.24 -7.45 -12.38
CA ILE A 111 -4.35 -8.02 -13.16
C ILE A 111 -5.69 -7.49 -12.68
N ASP A 112 -6.69 -7.60 -13.53
CA ASP A 112 -8.07 -7.29 -13.20
C ASP A 112 -8.81 -8.53 -12.66
N LEU A 113 -10.12 -8.44 -12.51
CA LEU A 113 -10.94 -9.56 -12.02
C LEU A 113 -11.02 -10.72 -13.00
N ASP A 114 -10.81 -10.48 -14.28
CA ASP A 114 -10.78 -11.50 -15.32
C ASP A 114 -9.38 -12.11 -15.50
N LYS A 115 -8.42 -11.65 -14.70
CA LYS A 115 -7.01 -12.05 -14.73
C LYS A 115 -6.26 -11.57 -15.97
N ASP A 116 -6.78 -10.53 -16.61
CA ASP A 116 -6.09 -9.84 -17.68
C ASP A 116 -5.16 -8.77 -17.14
N ASP A 117 -4.02 -8.57 -17.78
CA ASP A 117 -3.06 -7.56 -17.36
C ASP A 117 -3.64 -6.15 -17.45
N ILE A 118 -3.47 -5.37 -16.40
CA ILE A 118 -3.78 -3.95 -16.41
C ILE A 118 -2.51 -3.22 -16.85
N LEU A 119 -2.61 -2.54 -17.99
CA LEU A 119 -1.50 -1.80 -18.58
C LEU A 119 -1.60 -0.30 -18.34
N ASP A 120 -2.79 0.19 -18.03
CA ASP A 120 -3.06 1.60 -17.81
C ASP A 120 -2.83 1.94 -16.33
N GLU A 121 -1.80 2.75 -16.08
CA GLU A 121 -1.45 3.21 -14.74
C GLU A 121 -2.61 3.95 -14.05
N GLU A 122 -3.44 4.64 -14.82
CA GLU A 122 -4.57 5.39 -14.29
C GLU A 122 -5.66 4.49 -13.68
N GLU A 123 -5.69 3.23 -14.05
CA GLU A 123 -6.63 2.29 -13.46
C GLU A 123 -6.23 1.83 -12.06
N VAL A 124 -4.96 2.02 -11.68
CA VAL A 124 -4.42 1.55 -10.40
C VAL A 124 -3.85 2.75 -9.64
N TYR A 125 -4.71 3.40 -8.91
CA TYR A 125 -4.44 4.69 -8.27
C TYR A 125 -4.60 4.61 -6.75
N ALA A 126 -4.06 5.60 -6.05
CA ALA A 126 -4.23 5.71 -4.60
C ALA A 126 -5.71 5.84 -4.26
N GLY A 127 -6.22 4.92 -3.45
CA GLY A 127 -7.62 4.86 -3.05
C GLY A 127 -8.41 3.71 -3.65
N CYS A 128 -7.92 3.09 -4.73
CA CYS A 128 -8.61 1.92 -5.27
C CYS A 128 -8.41 0.71 -4.35
N TYR A 129 -9.27 -0.28 -4.51
CA TYR A 129 -9.23 -1.51 -3.70
C TYR A 129 -8.57 -2.63 -4.49
N ILE A 130 -7.63 -3.31 -3.84
CA ILE A 130 -6.84 -4.38 -4.43
C ILE A 130 -6.72 -5.53 -3.44
N ARG A 131 -6.18 -6.62 -3.94
CA ARG A 131 -5.56 -7.63 -3.10
C ARG A 131 -4.14 -7.84 -3.61
N ALA A 132 -3.24 -8.27 -2.73
CA ALA A 132 -1.83 -8.43 -3.08
C ALA A 132 -1.30 -9.76 -2.57
N SER A 133 -0.34 -10.31 -3.30
CA SER A 133 0.48 -11.40 -2.77
C SER A 133 1.78 -10.78 -2.26
N LEU A 134 2.13 -11.14 -1.03
CA LEU A 134 3.22 -10.54 -0.26
C LEU A 134 4.08 -11.64 0.33
N ARG A 135 5.38 -11.37 0.44
CA ARG A 135 6.30 -12.29 1.13
C ARG A 135 7.07 -11.50 2.18
N PHE A 136 7.08 -12.00 3.39
CA PHE A 136 7.78 -11.39 4.52
C PHE A 136 9.16 -12.01 4.69
N PHE A 137 10.14 -11.21 5.06
CA PHE A 137 11.52 -11.68 5.21
C PHE A 137 12.21 -10.92 6.33
N PRO A 138 13.12 -11.60 7.08
CA PRO A 138 13.93 -10.92 8.08
C PRO A 138 15.11 -10.22 7.42
N TYR A 139 15.52 -9.08 7.97
CA TYR A 139 16.71 -8.37 7.50
C TYR A 139 17.56 -7.89 8.68
N ASN A 140 18.86 -7.71 8.42
CA ASN A 140 19.82 -7.20 9.40
C ASN A 140 20.76 -6.14 8.80
N GLN A 141 20.42 -5.58 7.65
CA GLN A 141 21.17 -4.49 7.03
C GLN A 141 20.37 -3.19 7.20
N SER A 142 21.05 -2.11 7.56
CA SER A 142 20.42 -0.81 7.85
C SER A 142 19.32 -0.92 8.90
N GLY A 143 19.61 -1.72 9.95
CA GLY A 143 18.66 -2.02 11.01
C GLY A 143 18.26 -3.49 11.01
N ASN A 144 17.39 -3.85 11.93
CA ASN A 144 16.88 -5.22 12.08
C ASN A 144 15.35 -5.20 12.04
N GLY A 145 14.76 -6.10 11.29
CA GLY A 145 13.31 -6.16 11.22
C GLY A 145 12.81 -7.20 10.25
N VAL A 146 11.53 -7.11 9.96
CA VAL A 146 10.85 -7.89 8.92
C VAL A 146 10.35 -6.93 7.84
N GLY A 147 10.75 -7.18 6.61
CA GLY A 147 10.31 -6.44 5.45
C GLY A 147 9.24 -7.20 4.68
N CYS A 148 8.69 -6.55 3.67
CA CYS A 148 7.62 -7.11 2.85
C CYS A 148 7.94 -6.93 1.38
N VAL A 149 8.02 -8.05 0.65
CA VAL A 149 8.20 -8.03 -0.80
C VAL A 149 6.83 -8.00 -1.46
N LEU A 150 6.66 -7.07 -2.40
CA LEU A 150 5.47 -6.99 -3.23
C LEU A 150 5.62 -7.93 -4.41
N GLU A 151 4.78 -8.95 -4.48
CA GLU A 151 4.86 -9.94 -5.56
C GLU A 151 3.94 -9.58 -6.72
N ASN A 152 2.62 -9.62 -6.50
CA ASN A 152 1.62 -9.35 -7.53
C ASN A 152 0.40 -8.67 -6.93
N ILE A 153 -0.41 -8.05 -7.80
CA ILE A 153 -1.59 -7.29 -7.42
C ILE A 153 -2.77 -7.68 -8.30
N GLN A 154 -3.95 -7.76 -7.70
CA GLN A 154 -5.21 -7.85 -8.43
C GLN A 154 -6.10 -6.68 -8.02
N LYS A 155 -6.53 -5.88 -8.98
CA LYS A 155 -7.48 -4.80 -8.73
C LYS A 155 -8.86 -5.37 -8.55
N LEU A 156 -9.56 -4.96 -7.50
CA LEU A 156 -10.89 -5.45 -7.16
C LEU A 156 -11.99 -4.44 -7.47
N ALA A 157 -11.76 -3.16 -7.18
CA ALA A 157 -12.78 -2.13 -7.32
C ALA A 157 -12.16 -0.75 -7.29
N ASP A 158 -12.89 0.22 -7.82
CA ASP A 158 -12.55 1.63 -7.64
C ASP A 158 -12.91 2.08 -6.23
N GLY A 159 -12.25 3.11 -5.77
CA GLY A 159 -12.53 3.77 -4.51
C GLY A 159 -12.27 5.25 -4.64
N ASP A 160 -12.59 6.00 -3.60
CA ASP A 160 -12.33 7.44 -3.61
C ASP A 160 -10.84 7.70 -3.64
N PRO A 161 -10.34 8.53 -4.57
CA PRO A 161 -8.91 8.83 -4.61
C PRO A 161 -8.38 9.39 -3.30
N LEU A 162 -7.18 8.94 -2.92
CA LEU A 162 -6.48 9.47 -1.75
C LEU A 162 -5.52 10.57 -2.19
N GLY A 163 -5.47 11.64 -1.41
CA GLY A 163 -4.66 12.81 -1.71
C GLY A 163 -3.16 12.60 -1.50
N GLY A 164 -2.61 11.55 -2.06
CA GLY A 164 -1.21 11.21 -1.83
C GLY A 164 -0.28 11.45 -3.02
N GLY A 165 -0.78 11.85 -4.14
CA GLY A 165 0.04 11.91 -5.34
C GLY A 165 -0.28 13.08 -6.23
N SER A 166 -1.40 13.04 -6.90
CA SER A 166 -1.85 14.13 -7.74
C SER A 166 -3.18 14.64 -7.22
N SER A 167 -3.30 15.94 -7.15
CA SER A 167 -4.57 16.57 -6.87
C SER A 167 -5.50 16.40 -8.06
N SER A 168 -6.80 16.43 -7.82
CA SER A 168 -7.76 16.46 -8.91
C SER A 168 -7.79 17.86 -9.52
N ALA A 169 -8.26 17.96 -10.76
CA ALA A 169 -8.43 19.28 -11.37
C ALA A 169 -9.39 20.16 -10.56
N ALA A 170 -10.38 19.56 -9.92
CA ALA A 170 -11.30 20.30 -9.07
C ALA A 170 -10.62 20.85 -7.81
N ASP A 171 -9.59 20.15 -7.30
CA ASP A 171 -8.82 20.61 -6.15
C ASP A 171 -7.79 21.67 -6.54
N ASP A 172 -7.20 21.52 -7.74
CA ASP A 172 -6.20 22.47 -8.23
C ASP A 172 -6.83 23.80 -8.63
N PHE A 173 -8.03 23.76 -9.14
CA PHE A 173 -8.74 24.93 -9.63
C PHE A 173 -9.92 25.22 -8.72
N ASP A 174 -9.58 25.62 -7.50
CA ASP A 174 -10.56 26.12 -6.56
C ASP A 174 -11.19 27.40 -7.11
N ASP A 175 -12.33 27.73 -6.59
CA ASP A 175 -13.08 28.91 -7.03
C ASP A 175 -12.44 30.19 -6.47
N ASP A 176 -11.18 30.37 -6.82
CA ASP A 176 -10.35 31.50 -6.42
C ASP A 176 -10.31 32.62 -7.49
N GLY A 177 -11.17 32.49 -8.49
CA GLY A 177 -11.32 33.52 -9.50
C GLY A 177 -11.77 34.82 -8.84
N GLU A 178 -10.84 35.76 -8.73
CA GLU A 178 -11.23 37.09 -8.31
C GLU A 178 -12.18 37.64 -9.36
N ASP A 179 -13.37 37.96 -8.90
CA ASP A 179 -14.27 38.75 -9.70
C ASP A 179 -13.53 40.10 -9.92
N ASP A 180 -12.84 40.24 -11.04
CA ASP A 180 -12.38 41.56 -11.42
C ASP A 180 -13.63 42.39 -11.61
N GLY A 181 -14.05 43.00 -10.55
CA GLY A 181 -15.13 43.95 -10.58
C GLY A 181 -14.78 45.12 -11.48
N GLU A 182 -14.42 44.80 -12.71
CA GLU A 182 -14.38 45.79 -13.75
C GLU A 182 -15.82 46.16 -14.01
N ASP A 183 -16.25 47.00 -13.15
CA ASP A 183 -17.45 47.70 -13.37
C ASP A 183 -17.35 48.45 -14.65
N ASP A 184 -18.41 48.40 -15.31
CA ASP A 184 -18.72 49.23 -16.44
C ASP A 184 -18.54 50.73 -16.19
N ASP A 185 -17.86 51.12 -15.15
CA ASP A 185 -17.57 52.49 -14.86
C ASP A 185 -16.68 53.16 -15.93
N LEU A 186 -16.19 52.33 -16.82
CA LEU A 186 -15.48 52.83 -17.98
C LEU A 186 -16.41 53.27 -19.10
N MET A 187 -17.66 53.25 -18.86
CA MET A 187 -18.65 53.57 -19.90
C MET A 187 -19.17 55.00 -19.85
N ASP A 188 -18.44 55.90 -19.32
CA ASP A 188 -18.80 57.33 -19.41
C ASP A 188 -18.23 57.96 -20.66
#